data_3b2390057be523eae3662ce5a0ea4e9c
#
_entry.id   3b2390057be523eae3662ce5a0ea4e9c
#
_cell.length_a   1.000
_cell.length_b   1.000
_cell.length_c   1.000
_cell.angle_alpha   90.00
_cell.angle_beta   90.00
_cell.angle_gamma   90.00
#
_symmetry.space_group_name_H-M   'P 1'
#
loop_
_entity.id
_entity.type
_entity.pdbx_description
1 polymer ?
#
loop_
_entity_poly.entity_id
_entity_poly.type
_entity_poly.pdbx_seq_one_letter_code
_entity_poly.pdbx_strand_id
1 'polypeptide(L)'
;MRIFTSLTVLLFCLTQAAVAQNAASKLSKADQAKLWLAVGRLNVADGGFCTATLIGRLHVLTAAHCIYDAKTGGQVDVERLEFRAGWQNGQAEAYRKVDSIEVHPDFSFTGQMGLQRVPSDLAILRLLTPVQQPDIKPFSVAQMPLKGASVAVVSYAHDRSEAPQIHDGCQVLGRKEKVSVFGCEVDYGSSGAPVFRLDLGVPMIVSVISAKSTYLGQPISLGSTAVEKIVILTDVASTSAADPTGSRGARFLRP
;
A
#
# COMPACT_ATOMS: atom_id res chain seq x y z
N MET A 1 -65.51 -2.80 -63.26
CA MET A 1 -65.48 -2.29 -61.90
C MET A 1 -64.21 -2.85 -61.27
N ARG A 2 -63.09 -2.05 -61.28
CA ARG A 2 -61.78 -2.47 -60.87
C ARG A 2 -61.50 -1.85 -59.50
N ILE A 3 -61.36 -2.66 -58.49
CA ILE A 3 -61.04 -2.23 -57.13
C ILE A 3 -59.51 -2.19 -57.01
N PHE A 4 -58.96 -1.02 -56.85
CA PHE A 4 -57.54 -0.83 -56.54
C PHE A 4 -57.36 -0.92 -55.02
N THR A 5 -56.68 -1.95 -54.54
CA THR A 5 -56.24 -2.06 -53.14
C THR A 5 -54.85 -1.46 -53.02
N SER A 6 -54.77 -0.29 -52.39
CA SER A 6 -53.48 0.33 -52.00
C SER A 6 -52.88 -0.38 -50.82
N LEU A 7 -51.74 -1.01 -51.04
CA LEU A 7 -50.94 -1.62 -49.99
C LEU A 7 -49.96 -0.58 -49.44
N THR A 8 -50.28 -0.03 -48.28
CA THR A 8 -49.41 0.92 -47.57
C THR A 8 -48.34 0.13 -46.82
N VAL A 9 -47.11 0.14 -47.32
CA VAL A 9 -45.94 -0.47 -46.63
C VAL A 9 -45.49 0.50 -45.56
N LEU A 10 -45.72 0.15 -44.31
CA LEU A 10 -45.23 0.88 -43.13
C LEU A 10 -43.74 0.50 -42.89
N LEU A 11 -42.82 1.37 -43.26
CA LEU A 11 -41.40 1.18 -43.06
C LEU A 11 -41.08 1.45 -41.59
N PHE A 12 -40.93 0.40 -40.79
CA PHE A 12 -40.51 0.48 -39.38
C PHE A 12 -39.00 0.69 -39.32
N CYS A 13 -38.56 1.92 -39.19
CA CYS A 13 -37.14 2.22 -38.87
C CYS A 13 -36.83 1.78 -37.45
N LEU A 14 -36.25 0.60 -37.32
CA LEU A 14 -35.60 0.13 -36.09
C LEU A 14 -34.30 0.93 -35.92
N THR A 15 -34.36 1.99 -35.13
CA THR A 15 -33.17 2.62 -34.60
C THR A 15 -32.51 1.69 -33.58
N GLN A 16 -31.54 0.93 -34.02
CA GLN A 16 -30.65 0.19 -33.10
C GLN A 16 -29.84 1.23 -32.32
N ALA A 17 -30.25 1.47 -31.08
CA ALA A 17 -29.38 2.13 -30.10
C ALA A 17 -28.17 1.23 -29.90
N ALA A 18 -27.04 1.62 -30.49
CA ALA A 18 -25.77 1.03 -30.20
C ALA A 18 -25.46 1.35 -28.73
N VAL A 19 -25.72 0.37 -27.85
CA VAL A 19 -25.21 0.38 -26.49
C VAL A 19 -23.70 0.29 -26.63
N ALA A 20 -23.02 1.42 -26.49
CA ALA A 20 -21.58 1.46 -26.32
C ALA A 20 -21.27 0.70 -25.02
N GLN A 21 -21.03 -0.59 -25.13
CA GLN A 21 -20.39 -1.35 -24.08
C GLN A 21 -19.01 -0.75 -23.90
N ASN A 22 -18.85 0.02 -22.82
CA ASN A 22 -17.54 0.37 -22.32
C ASN A 22 -16.81 -0.94 -22.03
N ALA A 23 -16.11 -1.45 -23.04
CA ALA A 23 -15.13 -2.50 -22.88
C ALA A 23 -14.02 -1.86 -22.03
N ALA A 24 -14.11 -2.00 -20.71
CA ALA A 24 -12.95 -1.84 -19.85
C ALA A 24 -11.90 -2.78 -20.45
N SER A 25 -10.94 -2.23 -21.18
CA SER A 25 -9.87 -2.99 -21.79
C SER A 25 -9.17 -3.70 -20.63
N LYS A 26 -9.32 -5.02 -20.54
CA LYS A 26 -8.54 -5.80 -19.58
C LYS A 26 -7.09 -5.54 -19.90
N LEU A 27 -6.41 -4.84 -18.99
CA LEU A 27 -4.98 -4.62 -19.07
C LEU A 27 -4.29 -5.97 -19.35
N SER A 28 -3.26 -5.96 -20.17
CA SER A 28 -2.43 -7.15 -20.36
C SER A 28 -1.83 -7.60 -19.03
N LYS A 29 -1.44 -8.86 -18.89
CA LYS A 29 -0.75 -9.32 -17.66
C LYS A 29 0.50 -8.50 -17.37
N ALA A 30 1.21 -8.05 -18.40
CA ALA A 30 2.39 -7.18 -18.26
C ALA A 30 2.01 -5.79 -17.76
N ASP A 31 0.93 -5.19 -18.25
CA ASP A 31 0.46 -3.88 -17.79
C ASP A 31 -0.09 -3.98 -16.37
N GLN A 32 -0.77 -5.08 -16.02
CA GLN A 32 -1.20 -5.33 -14.65
C GLN A 32 0.00 -5.46 -13.69
N ALA A 33 1.07 -6.13 -14.10
CA ALA A 33 2.29 -6.21 -13.29
C ALA A 33 2.92 -4.83 -13.07
N LYS A 34 2.92 -3.97 -14.10
CA LYS A 34 3.45 -2.60 -14.01
C LYS A 34 2.69 -1.71 -13.01
N LEU A 35 1.40 -1.95 -12.79
CA LEU A 35 0.62 -1.21 -11.79
C LEU A 35 1.21 -1.32 -10.38
N TRP A 36 1.91 -2.40 -10.08
CA TRP A 36 2.35 -2.72 -8.72
C TRP A 36 3.85 -2.49 -8.50
N LEU A 37 4.59 -1.93 -9.48
CA LEU A 37 6.03 -1.70 -9.38
C LEU A 37 6.44 -0.80 -8.20
N ALA A 38 5.53 0.03 -7.72
CA ALA A 38 5.76 0.84 -6.52
C ALA A 38 5.65 0.04 -5.21
N VAL A 39 5.12 -1.20 -5.25
CA VAL A 39 5.21 -2.15 -4.14
C VAL A 39 6.52 -2.90 -4.26
N GLY A 40 7.25 -3.04 -3.17
CA GLY A 40 8.57 -3.65 -3.15
C GLY A 40 8.87 -4.37 -1.84
N ARG A 41 10.05 -4.96 -1.79
CA ARG A 41 10.61 -5.54 -0.57
C ARG A 41 11.42 -4.48 0.18
N LEU A 42 11.25 -4.43 1.48
CA LEU A 42 12.17 -3.79 2.40
C LEU A 42 13.10 -4.86 3.00
N ASN A 43 14.32 -4.90 2.53
CA ASN A 43 15.31 -5.86 3.00
C ASN A 43 16.09 -5.29 4.16
N VAL A 44 16.33 -6.11 5.17
CA VAL A 44 17.23 -5.84 6.30
C VAL A 44 18.47 -6.68 6.12
N ALA A 45 19.66 -6.07 6.09
CA ALA A 45 20.92 -6.83 5.99
C ALA A 45 21.03 -7.80 7.17
N ASP A 46 21.47 -9.04 6.89
CA ASP A 46 21.57 -10.15 7.85
C ASP A 46 20.24 -10.50 8.56
N GLY A 47 19.11 -10.08 7.95
CA GLY A 47 17.77 -10.30 8.50
C GLY A 47 16.78 -10.77 7.43
N GLY A 48 15.52 -10.65 7.76
CA GLY A 48 14.41 -10.95 6.87
C GLY A 48 14.07 -9.80 5.92
N PHE A 49 12.84 -9.84 5.45
CA PHE A 49 12.27 -8.75 4.68
C PHE A 49 10.83 -8.50 5.10
N CYS A 50 10.35 -7.31 4.79
CA CYS A 50 8.95 -6.92 4.81
C CYS A 50 8.52 -6.46 3.41
N THR A 51 7.24 -6.26 3.24
CA THR A 51 6.68 -5.52 2.11
C THR A 51 6.68 -4.03 2.44
N ALA A 52 6.92 -3.20 1.45
CA ALA A 52 6.87 -1.75 1.58
C ALA A 52 6.38 -1.12 0.27
N THR A 53 5.95 0.14 0.30
CA THR A 53 5.29 0.76 -0.85
C THR A 53 5.67 2.23 -0.98
N LEU A 54 6.00 2.67 -2.19
CA LEU A 54 6.21 4.08 -2.49
C LEU A 54 4.90 4.87 -2.39
N ILE A 55 4.91 5.92 -1.58
CA ILE A 55 3.86 6.93 -1.45
C ILE A 55 4.30 8.32 -1.96
N GLY A 56 5.55 8.42 -2.34
CA GLY A 56 6.21 9.57 -2.96
C GLY A 56 7.51 9.12 -3.57
N ARG A 57 8.14 9.94 -4.40
CA ARG A 57 9.41 9.56 -5.05
C ARG A 57 10.55 9.27 -4.06
N LEU A 58 10.48 9.87 -2.86
CA LEU A 58 11.45 9.71 -1.76
C LEU A 58 10.87 9.00 -0.55
N HIS A 59 9.57 8.66 -0.51
CA HIS A 59 8.91 8.16 0.68
C HIS A 59 8.33 6.78 0.46
N VAL A 60 8.66 5.88 1.38
CA VAL A 60 8.21 4.48 1.41
C VAL A 60 7.45 4.23 2.69
N LEU A 61 6.26 3.68 2.56
CA LEU A 61 5.38 3.27 3.66
C LEU A 61 5.58 1.79 3.97
N THR A 62 5.68 1.44 5.25
CA THR A 62 5.75 0.06 5.74
C THR A 62 5.20 -0.04 7.17
N ALA A 63 5.23 -1.24 7.76
CA ALA A 63 4.92 -1.42 9.17
C ALA A 63 6.12 -1.02 10.05
N ALA A 64 5.87 -0.39 11.20
CA ALA A 64 6.93 0.05 12.10
C ALA A 64 7.76 -1.13 12.64
N HIS A 65 7.13 -2.25 12.96
CA HIS A 65 7.87 -3.42 13.47
C HIS A 65 8.91 -3.97 12.48
N CYS A 66 8.80 -3.64 11.19
CA CYS A 66 9.73 -4.08 10.15
C CYS A 66 11.14 -3.45 10.28
N ILE A 67 11.23 -2.34 11.01
CA ILE A 67 12.49 -1.61 11.22
C ILE A 67 13.04 -1.79 12.63
N TYR A 68 12.57 -2.81 13.35
CA TYR A 68 13.10 -3.19 14.66
C TYR A 68 13.67 -4.61 14.62
N ASP A 69 14.80 -4.79 15.29
CA ASP A 69 15.42 -6.09 15.47
C ASP A 69 14.67 -6.87 16.58
N ALA A 70 14.13 -8.03 16.21
CA ALA A 70 13.35 -8.85 17.14
C ALA A 70 14.15 -9.41 18.33
N LYS A 71 15.50 -9.50 18.21
CA LYS A 71 16.37 -10.03 19.26
C LYS A 71 16.77 -8.96 20.26
N THR A 72 17.08 -7.77 19.77
CA THR A 72 17.56 -6.67 20.62
C THR A 72 16.46 -5.72 21.06
N GLY A 73 15.34 -5.67 20.31
CA GLY A 73 14.26 -4.70 20.49
C GLY A 73 14.63 -3.29 20.01
N GLY A 74 15.84 -3.09 19.52
CA GLY A 74 16.32 -1.80 19.01
C GLY A 74 15.87 -1.54 17.56
N GLN A 75 15.85 -0.25 17.19
CA GLN A 75 15.66 0.15 15.81
C GLN A 75 16.88 -0.25 14.97
N VAL A 76 16.62 -0.76 13.78
CA VAL A 76 17.68 -1.14 12.82
C VAL A 76 18.34 0.11 12.25
N ASP A 77 19.66 0.11 12.12
CA ASP A 77 20.41 1.18 11.47
C ASP A 77 19.97 1.34 10.01
N VAL A 78 19.86 2.57 9.54
CA VAL A 78 19.37 2.88 8.17
C VAL A 78 20.25 2.27 7.08
N GLU A 79 21.56 2.16 7.31
CA GLU A 79 22.52 1.54 6.37
C GLU A 79 22.20 0.06 6.09
N ARG A 80 21.53 -0.60 7.01
CA ARG A 80 21.10 -2.00 6.87
C ARG A 80 19.80 -2.16 6.09
N LEU A 81 19.13 -1.07 5.77
CA LEU A 81 17.84 -1.07 5.07
C LEU A 81 18.02 -0.77 3.59
N GLU A 82 17.35 -1.56 2.77
CA GLU A 82 17.29 -1.35 1.32
C GLU A 82 15.87 -1.62 0.80
N PHE A 83 15.28 -0.62 0.20
CA PHE A 83 14.02 -0.76 -0.52
C PHE A 83 14.27 -1.20 -1.95
N ARG A 84 13.57 -2.24 -2.38
CA ARG A 84 13.64 -2.87 -3.71
C ARG A 84 12.27 -2.77 -4.37
N ALA A 85 12.03 -1.71 -5.14
CA ALA A 85 10.77 -1.50 -5.85
C ALA A 85 10.58 -2.53 -6.94
N GLY A 86 9.37 -3.10 -7.08
CA GLY A 86 9.04 -4.04 -8.16
C GLY A 86 9.95 -5.27 -8.19
N TRP A 87 10.36 -5.78 -7.01
CA TRP A 87 11.22 -6.96 -6.92
C TRP A 87 10.56 -8.17 -7.57
N GLN A 88 11.26 -8.79 -8.53
CA GLN A 88 10.81 -10.00 -9.20
C GLN A 88 11.98 -10.83 -9.68
N ASN A 89 11.98 -12.15 -9.36
CA ASN A 89 12.93 -13.13 -9.85
C ASN A 89 14.41 -12.70 -9.69
N GLY A 90 14.77 -12.22 -8.50
CA GLY A 90 16.14 -11.84 -8.19
C GLY A 90 16.53 -10.41 -8.60
N GLN A 91 15.62 -9.63 -9.21
CA GLN A 91 15.88 -8.26 -9.66
C GLN A 91 14.79 -7.30 -9.21
N ALA A 92 15.18 -6.04 -8.96
CA ALA A 92 14.24 -4.95 -8.71
C ALA A 92 14.33 -3.90 -9.82
N GLU A 93 13.23 -3.25 -10.09
CA GLU A 93 13.17 -2.10 -11.01
C GLU A 93 13.94 -0.89 -10.45
N ALA A 94 14.03 -0.79 -9.11
CA ALA A 94 14.84 0.21 -8.44
C ALA A 94 15.31 -0.28 -7.07
N TYR A 95 16.59 -0.03 -6.78
CA TYR A 95 17.21 -0.27 -5.47
C TYR A 95 17.49 1.07 -4.81
N ARG A 96 17.06 1.27 -3.56
CA ARG A 96 17.24 2.52 -2.83
C ARG A 96 17.62 2.26 -1.38
N LYS A 97 18.69 2.91 -0.95
CA LYS A 97 19.07 2.97 0.47
C LYS A 97 18.15 3.93 1.20
N VAL A 98 17.99 3.69 2.49
CA VAL A 98 17.21 4.52 3.39
C VAL A 98 18.11 5.60 3.99
N ASP A 99 17.61 6.81 4.06
CA ASP A 99 18.26 7.99 4.64
C ASP A 99 17.79 8.21 6.09
N SER A 100 16.49 8.15 6.30
CA SER A 100 15.90 8.34 7.62
C SER A 100 14.59 7.57 7.79
N ILE A 101 14.17 7.42 9.05
CA ILE A 101 13.02 6.64 9.46
C ILE A 101 12.15 7.50 10.37
N GLU A 102 10.88 7.63 10.02
CA GLU A 102 9.84 8.23 10.84
C GLU A 102 8.86 7.17 11.29
N VAL A 103 8.81 6.90 12.59
CA VAL A 103 7.90 5.92 13.20
C VAL A 103 6.69 6.64 13.78
N HIS A 104 5.53 6.00 13.68
CA HIS A 104 4.32 6.52 14.33
C HIS A 104 4.60 6.80 15.83
N PRO A 105 4.29 8.00 16.36
CA PRO A 105 4.69 8.41 17.71
C PRO A 105 4.12 7.51 18.83
N ASP A 106 2.96 6.91 18.62
CA ASP A 106 2.34 5.98 19.59
C ASP A 106 2.86 4.54 19.44
N PHE A 107 3.79 4.26 18.52
CA PHE A 107 4.33 2.91 18.34
C PHE A 107 5.37 2.59 19.42
N SER A 108 5.25 1.43 20.02
CA SER A 108 6.24 0.89 20.93
C SER A 108 6.54 -0.56 20.58
N PHE A 109 7.81 -0.86 20.34
CA PHE A 109 8.26 -2.22 20.08
C PHE A 109 8.56 -2.93 21.40
N THR A 110 7.67 -3.86 21.78
CA THR A 110 7.81 -4.62 23.04
C THR A 110 8.39 -6.01 22.84
N GLY A 111 8.87 -6.33 21.64
CA GLY A 111 9.35 -7.68 21.29
C GLY A 111 8.23 -8.72 21.13
N GLN A 112 7.02 -8.46 21.59
CA GLN A 112 5.88 -9.34 21.48
C GLN A 112 4.94 -8.94 20.33
N MET A 113 4.44 -9.94 19.62
CA MET A 113 3.46 -9.78 18.54
C MET A 113 2.06 -9.55 19.14
N GLY A 114 1.81 -8.37 19.73
CA GLY A 114 0.53 -8.03 20.36
C GLY A 114 -0.40 -7.23 19.44
N LEU A 115 -1.71 -7.47 19.54
CA LEU A 115 -2.73 -6.71 18.79
C LEU A 115 -2.74 -5.23 19.15
N GLN A 116 -2.26 -4.87 20.33
CA GLN A 116 -2.24 -3.50 20.86
C GLN A 116 -1.36 -2.56 20.03
N ARG A 117 -0.33 -3.05 19.33
CA ARG A 117 0.54 -2.24 18.49
C ARG A 117 -0.04 -1.95 17.11
N VAL A 118 -0.97 -2.77 16.61
CA VAL A 118 -1.53 -2.68 15.24
C VAL A 118 -2.00 -1.27 14.88
N PRO A 119 -2.67 -0.52 15.77
CA PRO A 119 -3.13 0.84 15.46
C PRO A 119 -2.05 1.84 15.07
N SER A 120 -0.85 1.66 15.61
CA SER A 120 0.31 2.55 15.44
C SER A 120 1.48 1.90 14.70
N ASP A 121 1.31 0.68 14.19
CA ASP A 121 2.36 -0.07 13.50
C ASP A 121 2.59 0.46 12.08
N LEU A 122 3.11 1.68 12.00
CA LEU A 122 3.38 2.41 10.76
C LEU A 122 4.73 3.10 10.84
N ALA A 123 5.49 3.02 9.74
CA ALA A 123 6.69 3.80 9.52
C ALA A 123 6.75 4.35 8.10
N ILE A 124 7.34 5.53 7.96
CA ILE A 124 7.74 6.10 6.68
C ILE A 124 9.25 6.14 6.64
N LEU A 125 9.81 5.61 5.55
CA LEU A 125 11.22 5.65 5.27
C LEU A 125 11.47 6.71 4.20
N ARG A 126 12.39 7.63 4.47
CA ARG A 126 12.91 8.53 3.46
C ARG A 126 14.06 7.83 2.74
N LEU A 127 14.00 7.80 1.43
CA LEU A 127 15.07 7.23 0.59
C LEU A 127 16.20 8.22 0.40
N LEU A 128 17.42 7.73 0.32
CA LEU A 128 18.61 8.56 0.06
C LEU A 128 18.56 9.24 -1.31
N THR A 129 17.98 8.57 -2.31
CA THR A 129 17.79 9.12 -3.66
C THR A 129 16.39 8.79 -4.18
N PRO A 130 15.77 9.70 -4.95
CA PRO A 130 14.42 9.49 -5.44
C PRO A 130 14.32 8.32 -6.44
N VAL A 131 13.17 7.66 -6.47
CA VAL A 131 12.81 6.73 -7.55
C VAL A 131 12.27 7.56 -8.72
N GLN A 132 12.98 7.50 -9.86
CA GLN A 132 12.69 8.32 -11.04
C GLN A 132 12.22 7.52 -12.25
N GLN A 133 12.21 6.19 -12.17
CA GLN A 133 11.74 5.32 -13.23
C GLN A 133 10.30 5.67 -13.61
N PRO A 134 10.01 5.93 -14.90
CA PRO A 134 8.72 6.47 -15.33
C PRO A 134 7.55 5.49 -15.12
N ASP A 135 7.83 4.20 -15.11
CA ASP A 135 6.82 3.16 -14.90
C ASP A 135 6.48 2.95 -13.41
N ILE A 136 7.33 3.42 -12.48
CA ILE A 136 7.09 3.30 -11.04
C ILE A 136 6.30 4.52 -10.56
N LYS A 137 5.00 4.33 -10.30
CA LYS A 137 4.10 5.39 -9.84
C LYS A 137 3.82 5.23 -8.36
N PRO A 138 4.21 6.19 -7.50
CA PRO A 138 3.82 6.18 -6.09
C PRO A 138 2.30 6.15 -5.94
N PHE A 139 1.81 5.44 -4.93
CA PHE A 139 0.39 5.35 -4.63
C PHE A 139 -0.06 6.49 -3.71
N SER A 140 -1.24 7.00 -3.99
CA SER A 140 -1.94 7.91 -3.09
C SER A 140 -2.62 7.13 -1.96
N VAL A 141 -2.88 7.83 -0.87
CA VAL A 141 -3.60 7.31 0.29
C VAL A 141 -5.06 7.78 0.23
N ALA A 142 -5.99 6.93 0.67
CA ALA A 142 -7.42 7.23 0.71
C ALA A 142 -8.05 6.74 2.02
N GLN A 143 -9.26 7.20 2.29
CA GLN A 143 -10.03 6.75 3.43
C GLN A 143 -10.43 5.28 3.29
N MET A 144 -10.45 4.57 4.43
CA MET A 144 -10.91 3.20 4.51
C MET A 144 -12.37 3.09 4.05
N PRO A 145 -12.67 2.18 3.11
CA PRO A 145 -14.04 1.95 2.68
C PRO A 145 -14.86 1.25 3.79
N LEU A 146 -16.18 1.20 3.61
CA LEU A 146 -17.09 0.61 4.57
C LEU A 146 -16.91 -0.91 4.68
N LYS A 147 -17.40 -1.49 5.78
CA LYS A 147 -17.51 -2.94 5.97
C LYS A 147 -18.22 -3.59 4.77
N GLY A 148 -17.67 -4.71 4.29
CA GLY A 148 -18.16 -5.44 3.13
C GLY A 148 -17.55 -4.99 1.81
N ALA A 149 -16.89 -3.84 1.76
CA ALA A 149 -16.20 -3.40 0.54
C ALA A 149 -15.04 -4.33 0.18
N SER A 150 -14.84 -4.55 -1.12
CA SER A 150 -13.68 -5.27 -1.64
C SER A 150 -12.43 -4.41 -1.55
N VAL A 151 -11.33 -5.06 -1.15
CA VAL A 151 -9.99 -4.50 -1.13
C VAL A 151 -9.01 -5.52 -1.70
N ALA A 152 -7.82 -5.06 -2.06
CA ALA A 152 -6.73 -5.92 -2.49
C ALA A 152 -5.51 -5.73 -1.59
N VAL A 153 -4.75 -6.80 -1.37
CA VAL A 153 -3.43 -6.75 -0.71
C VAL A 153 -2.38 -7.17 -1.73
N VAL A 154 -1.32 -6.39 -1.85
CA VAL A 154 -0.16 -6.73 -2.68
C VAL A 154 1.03 -6.93 -1.77
N SER A 155 1.56 -8.15 -1.72
CA SER A 155 2.58 -8.49 -0.74
C SER A 155 3.61 -9.48 -1.25
N TYR A 156 4.78 -9.44 -0.66
CA TYR A 156 5.76 -10.52 -0.68
C TYR A 156 5.57 -11.38 0.57
N ALA A 157 5.86 -12.68 0.47
CA ALA A 157 5.84 -13.58 1.61
C ALA A 157 7.01 -14.56 1.54
N HIS A 158 7.35 -15.23 2.65
CA HIS A 158 8.53 -16.10 2.71
C HIS A 158 8.47 -17.24 1.70
N ASP A 159 7.29 -17.81 1.47
CA ASP A 159 7.05 -18.86 0.47
C ASP A 159 6.97 -18.31 -0.97
N ARG A 160 6.88 -16.99 -1.13
CA ARG A 160 6.71 -16.24 -2.39
C ARG A 160 7.55 -14.98 -2.39
N SER A 161 8.81 -15.10 -2.02
CA SER A 161 9.69 -13.95 -1.85
C SER A 161 10.15 -13.30 -3.14
N GLU A 162 10.04 -14.03 -4.27
CA GLU A 162 10.62 -13.63 -5.54
C GLU A 162 9.67 -12.86 -6.46
N ALA A 163 8.40 -12.75 -6.11
CA ALA A 163 7.45 -11.92 -6.83
C ALA A 163 6.31 -11.48 -5.90
N PRO A 164 5.71 -10.29 -6.12
CA PRO A 164 4.56 -9.87 -5.35
C PRO A 164 3.34 -10.71 -5.72
N GLN A 165 2.54 -11.07 -4.72
CA GLN A 165 1.23 -11.67 -4.94
C GLN A 165 0.15 -10.63 -4.69
N ILE A 166 -0.85 -10.64 -5.54
CA ILE A 166 -2.04 -9.81 -5.43
C ILE A 166 -3.18 -10.70 -4.92
N HIS A 167 -3.67 -10.38 -3.73
CA HIS A 167 -4.89 -10.96 -3.19
C HIS A 167 -6.02 -9.97 -3.43
N ASP A 168 -6.72 -10.12 -4.55
CA ASP A 168 -7.93 -9.39 -4.87
C ASP A 168 -9.16 -10.12 -4.29
N GLY A 169 -10.24 -9.41 -4.07
CA GLY A 169 -11.44 -9.99 -3.47
C GLY A 169 -11.41 -10.17 -1.96
N CYS A 170 -10.39 -9.67 -1.28
CA CYS A 170 -10.45 -9.50 0.16
C CYS A 170 -11.58 -8.54 0.54
N GLN A 171 -12.17 -8.74 1.70
CA GLN A 171 -13.24 -7.88 2.20
C GLN A 171 -12.83 -7.16 3.47
N VAL A 172 -13.30 -5.94 3.63
CA VAL A 172 -13.27 -5.24 4.92
C VAL A 172 -14.29 -5.92 5.83
N LEU A 173 -13.84 -6.74 6.79
CA LEU A 173 -14.71 -7.42 7.74
C LEU A 173 -15.21 -6.50 8.83
N GLY A 174 -14.46 -5.47 9.13
CA GLY A 174 -14.82 -4.47 10.12
C GLY A 174 -13.65 -3.65 10.60
N ARG A 175 -13.94 -2.80 11.58
CA ARG A 175 -12.97 -1.97 12.29
C ARG A 175 -13.30 -2.01 13.77
N LYS A 176 -12.31 -2.30 14.58
CA LYS A 176 -12.41 -2.22 16.04
C LYS A 176 -11.35 -1.25 16.54
N GLU A 177 -11.80 -0.18 17.19
CA GLU A 177 -10.92 0.91 17.61
C GLU A 177 -10.14 1.50 16.40
N LYS A 178 -8.84 1.36 16.36
CA LYS A 178 -7.98 1.82 15.26
C LYS A 178 -7.39 0.65 14.45
N VAL A 179 -7.95 -0.55 14.59
CA VAL A 179 -7.54 -1.76 13.88
C VAL A 179 -8.55 -2.08 12.79
N SER A 180 -8.09 -2.19 11.56
CA SER A 180 -8.88 -2.69 10.44
C SER A 180 -8.71 -4.19 10.30
N VAL A 181 -9.81 -4.90 10.05
CA VAL A 181 -9.85 -6.36 9.90
C VAL A 181 -10.23 -6.71 8.47
N PHE A 182 -9.42 -7.52 7.81
CA PHE A 182 -9.63 -7.94 6.44
C PHE A 182 -9.74 -9.46 6.33
N GLY A 183 -10.63 -9.94 5.46
CA GLY A 183 -10.77 -11.34 5.09
C GLY A 183 -9.73 -11.75 4.04
N CYS A 184 -8.46 -11.46 4.33
CA CYS A 184 -7.32 -11.86 3.51
C CYS A 184 -6.44 -12.80 4.29
N GLU A 185 -5.96 -13.84 3.63
CA GLU A 185 -4.85 -14.62 4.12
C GLU A 185 -3.53 -13.91 3.79
N VAL A 186 -2.69 -13.72 4.80
CA VAL A 186 -1.35 -13.15 4.67
C VAL A 186 -0.36 -13.99 5.48
N ASP A 187 0.93 -13.94 5.10
CA ASP A 187 1.96 -14.68 5.79
C ASP A 187 3.19 -13.80 6.14
N TYR A 188 4.20 -14.40 6.77
CA TYR A 188 5.45 -13.73 7.09
C TYR A 188 6.07 -13.12 5.82
N GLY A 189 6.52 -11.88 5.92
CA GLY A 189 6.96 -11.07 4.77
C GLY A 189 5.87 -10.13 4.24
N SER A 190 4.57 -10.44 4.47
CA SER A 190 3.46 -9.52 4.12
C SER A 190 3.32 -8.34 5.09
N SER A 191 4.06 -8.34 6.20
CA SER A 191 4.17 -7.16 7.08
C SER A 191 4.54 -5.92 6.29
N GLY A 192 3.85 -4.80 6.52
CA GLY A 192 4.05 -3.57 5.76
C GLY A 192 3.38 -3.52 4.39
N ALA A 193 2.71 -4.60 3.95
CA ALA A 193 2.00 -4.64 2.70
C ALA A 193 0.85 -3.63 2.66
N PRO A 194 0.68 -2.90 1.54
CA PRO A 194 -0.44 -2.00 1.35
C PRO A 194 -1.75 -2.78 1.17
N VAL A 195 -2.81 -2.25 1.76
CA VAL A 195 -4.19 -2.63 1.44
C VAL A 195 -4.78 -1.56 0.56
N PHE A 196 -5.25 -1.94 -0.61
CA PHE A 196 -5.78 -1.03 -1.63
C PHE A 196 -7.30 -1.11 -1.72
N ARG A 197 -7.93 0.05 -1.84
CA ARG A 197 -9.27 0.15 -2.44
C ARG A 197 -9.13 0.32 -3.94
N LEU A 198 -10.04 -0.28 -4.70
CA LEU A 198 -10.01 -0.29 -6.17
C LEU A 198 -11.24 0.39 -6.81
N ASP A 199 -12.23 0.77 -6.01
CA ASP A 199 -13.54 1.28 -6.44
C ASP A 199 -13.49 2.71 -7.00
N LEU A 200 -12.35 3.39 -6.88
CA LEU A 200 -12.15 4.76 -7.39
C LEU A 200 -11.47 4.80 -8.78
N GLY A 201 -11.34 3.66 -9.45
CA GLY A 201 -10.73 3.54 -10.78
C GLY A 201 -9.21 3.48 -10.78
N VAL A 202 -8.56 3.92 -9.70
CA VAL A 202 -7.12 3.78 -9.46
C VAL A 202 -6.88 3.18 -8.07
N PRO A 203 -5.88 2.31 -7.90
CA PRO A 203 -5.55 1.76 -6.59
C PRO A 203 -5.10 2.86 -5.62
N MET A 204 -5.70 2.91 -4.43
CA MET A 204 -5.32 3.85 -3.37
C MET A 204 -5.15 3.10 -2.04
N ILE A 205 -4.10 3.43 -1.31
CA ILE A 205 -3.77 2.77 -0.04
C ILE A 205 -4.77 3.22 1.04
N VAL A 206 -5.35 2.24 1.75
CA VAL A 206 -6.29 2.49 2.84
C VAL A 206 -5.81 1.94 4.19
N SER A 207 -4.85 1.02 4.17
CA SER A 207 -4.26 0.42 5.37
C SER A 207 -2.91 -0.21 5.04
N VAL A 208 -2.19 -0.61 6.09
CA VAL A 208 -0.94 -1.36 6.02
C VAL A 208 -1.07 -2.61 6.87
N ILE A 209 -0.71 -3.76 6.34
CA ILE A 209 -0.76 -5.04 7.05
C ILE A 209 0.28 -5.04 8.18
N SER A 210 -0.19 -5.33 9.38
CA SER A 210 0.60 -5.39 10.62
C SER A 210 0.70 -6.82 11.17
N ALA A 211 -0.38 -7.60 11.10
CA ALA A 211 -0.43 -8.93 11.69
C ALA A 211 -1.40 -9.86 10.93
N LYS A 212 -1.16 -11.16 11.07
CA LYS A 212 -2.11 -12.22 10.73
C LYS A 212 -2.80 -12.73 11.98
N SER A 213 -4.04 -13.21 11.83
CA SER A 213 -4.82 -13.80 12.92
C SER A 213 -5.84 -14.80 12.35
N THR A 214 -6.67 -15.35 13.21
CA THR A 214 -7.81 -16.18 12.81
C THR A 214 -9.07 -15.68 13.50
N TYR A 215 -10.19 -15.75 12.80
CA TYR A 215 -11.50 -15.45 13.34
C TYR A 215 -12.49 -16.53 12.90
N LEU A 216 -13.12 -17.22 13.84
CA LEU A 216 -14.01 -18.36 13.59
C LEU A 216 -13.38 -19.43 12.68
N GLY A 217 -12.09 -19.71 12.89
CA GLY A 217 -11.33 -20.69 12.09
C GLY A 217 -10.91 -20.20 10.69
N GLN A 218 -11.27 -19.00 10.29
CA GLN A 218 -10.88 -18.41 9.00
C GLN A 218 -9.66 -17.49 9.17
N PRO A 219 -8.69 -17.52 8.24
CA PRO A 219 -7.57 -16.60 8.26
C PRO A 219 -8.05 -15.17 8.02
N ILE A 220 -7.54 -14.25 8.80
CA ILE A 220 -7.76 -12.81 8.67
C ILE A 220 -6.44 -12.07 8.77
N SER A 221 -6.39 -10.88 8.22
CA SER A 221 -5.30 -9.95 8.41
C SER A 221 -5.75 -8.69 9.14
N LEU A 222 -4.81 -8.11 9.88
CA LEU A 222 -5.04 -6.90 10.68
C LEU A 222 -4.12 -5.80 10.16
N GLY A 223 -4.69 -4.61 10.00
CA GLY A 223 -3.93 -3.45 9.55
C GLY A 223 -4.24 -2.21 10.36
N SER A 224 -3.27 -1.28 10.36
CA SER A 224 -3.46 0.03 10.97
C SER A 224 -4.33 0.91 10.08
N THR A 225 -5.13 1.78 10.70
CA THR A 225 -5.92 2.79 9.99
C THR A 225 -5.01 3.98 9.67
N ALA A 226 -4.53 4.03 8.45
CA ALA A 226 -3.33 4.77 8.10
C ALA A 226 -3.50 6.24 7.70
N VAL A 227 -4.67 6.66 7.23
CA VAL A 227 -4.76 7.85 6.36
C VAL A 227 -4.33 9.15 7.01
N GLU A 228 -4.90 9.51 8.15
CA GLU A 228 -4.60 10.78 8.82
C GLU A 228 -3.15 10.83 9.35
N LYS A 229 -2.60 9.68 9.66
CA LYS A 229 -1.29 9.55 10.27
C LYS A 229 -0.15 9.53 9.27
N ILE A 230 -0.40 9.06 8.05
CA ILE A 230 0.58 9.13 6.95
C ILE A 230 0.84 10.59 6.57
N VAL A 231 -0.19 11.43 6.54
CA VAL A 231 -0.03 12.87 6.26
C VAL A 231 0.86 13.51 7.30
N ILE A 232 0.62 13.25 8.58
CA ILE A 232 1.46 13.80 9.68
C ILE A 232 2.92 13.33 9.54
N LEU A 233 3.13 12.06 9.28
CA LEU A 233 4.49 11.50 9.14
C LEU A 233 5.21 12.03 7.89
N THR A 234 4.51 12.25 6.79
CA THR A 234 5.11 12.83 5.58
C THR A 234 5.47 14.30 5.77
N ASP A 235 4.69 15.05 6.52
CA ASP A 235 5.00 16.43 6.86
C ASP A 235 6.25 16.52 7.75
N VAL A 236 6.38 15.64 8.75
CA VAL A 236 7.57 15.54 9.60
C VAL A 236 8.81 15.16 8.78
N ALA A 237 8.70 14.14 7.93
CA ALA A 237 9.79 13.72 7.06
C ALA A 237 10.22 14.81 6.06
N SER A 238 9.28 15.65 5.63
CA SER A 238 9.56 16.79 4.73
C SER A 238 10.26 17.94 5.46
N THR A 239 9.86 18.24 6.69
CA THR A 239 10.46 19.29 7.50
C THR A 239 11.86 18.91 8.00
N SER A 240 12.10 17.65 8.36
CA SER A 240 13.42 17.13 8.74
C SER A 240 14.44 17.23 7.60
N ALA A 241 13.99 17.15 6.35
CA ALA A 241 14.86 17.26 5.18
C ALA A 241 15.20 18.70 4.77
N ALA A 242 14.50 19.70 5.31
CA ALA A 242 14.66 21.11 4.93
C ALA A 242 15.72 21.87 5.74
N ASP A 243 16.37 21.25 6.73
CA ASP A 243 17.41 21.90 7.52
C ASP A 243 18.79 21.20 7.36
N PRO A 244 19.51 21.43 6.22
CA PRO A 244 20.89 21.00 6.06
C PRO A 244 21.90 21.94 6.72
N THR A 245 21.43 23.04 7.33
CA THR A 245 22.31 24.01 8.00
C THR A 245 21.92 24.11 9.45
N GLY A 246 22.50 23.23 10.28
CA GLY A 246 22.43 23.30 11.72
C GLY A 246 22.92 24.63 12.26
N SER A 247 22.05 25.61 12.36
CA SER A 247 22.21 26.75 13.25
C SER A 247 21.49 26.46 14.56
N ARG A 248 22.23 25.86 15.50
CA ARG A 248 21.85 25.84 16.92
C ARG A 248 21.88 27.27 17.44
N GLY A 249 20.78 27.97 17.34
CA GLY A 249 20.55 29.26 17.91
C GLY A 249 19.32 29.26 18.78
N ALA A 250 19.40 28.70 19.98
CA ALA A 250 18.36 28.91 20.98
C ALA A 250 18.38 30.40 21.39
N ARG A 251 17.44 31.19 20.87
CA ARG A 251 17.12 32.51 21.38
C ARG A 251 16.21 32.37 22.59
N PHE A 252 16.79 32.42 23.77
CA PHE A 252 16.03 32.71 25.00
C PHE A 252 15.61 34.19 24.97
N LEU A 253 14.32 34.45 24.83
CA LEU A 253 13.75 35.73 25.19
C LEU A 253 13.54 35.72 26.70
N ARG A 254 14.27 36.57 27.41
CA ARG A 254 13.98 36.91 28.81
C ARG A 254 12.94 38.00 28.86
N PRO A 255 12.14 38.05 29.99
CA PRO A 255 11.03 38.96 30.16
C PRO A 255 11.43 40.43 30.24
#